data_735625b09b378c05380d6793db71b063
#
_entry.id   735625b09b378c05380d6793db71b063
#
_cell.length_a   1.000
_cell.length_b   1.000
_cell.length_c   1.000
_cell.angle_alpha   90.00
_cell.angle_beta   90.00
_cell.angle_gamma   90.00
#
_symmetry.space_group_name_H-M   'P 1'
#
loop_
_entity.id
_entity.type
_entity.pdbx_description
1 polymer ?
#
loop_
_entity_poly.entity_id
_entity_poly.type
_entity_poly.pdbx_seq_one_letter_code
_entity_poly.pdbx_strand_id
1 'polypeptide(L)'
;MNKFFILFFAACLALVSCTEGNTGSSISAVHVEIYKDSSFVITGKSLKVGKIPSRTTTQLLGKLKAEHYGELSSEIVTQFMPAYNIDTVGVTAEQIDSAILFLRIPNGGYFGDSIMPMRVSAYKLTKPLPSPIYSNFDVSEYKGDYIGSASYTASALKLDTLEDLGYREVGIKLPDAMAKDLFNEYKRNPSTYDNPDAFLSYLPGVYVTTSYGNGRVMSIEKTTVDVYYRKRETISEEKDTVYNLYSSYLGTTPEVVTNNIITMNTASDIAADIEAGAVVLQAPAGYDAEITIPGKEILKKIVDYIEVENVIGVLNETYLEIPVTFIDNDYGIKPPKYLLFVKEDKLDEFFEEKKINDDLTSFYAAYSSTSHSYIFSEMRRYILDLFDRYNIEDANSMDEMRRIIDNIPEEEFRFIATPVNIETETDNYYGTTTVTRITPDITAPSIVKLDLNKAKLRITLSRQRVLF
;
A
#
# COMPACT_ATOMS: atom_id res chain seq x y z
N MET A 1 -51.98 39.23 -26.06
CA MET A 1 -50.96 38.53 -25.20
C MET A 1 -51.53 38.07 -23.85
N ASN A 2 -52.81 38.24 -23.54
CA ASN A 2 -53.35 37.92 -22.21
C ASN A 2 -54.21 36.64 -22.11
N LYS A 3 -54.46 35.94 -23.22
CA LYS A 3 -55.27 34.71 -23.19
C LYS A 3 -54.45 33.41 -23.00
N PHE A 4 -53.15 33.45 -23.33
CA PHE A 4 -52.25 32.29 -23.18
C PHE A 4 -51.73 32.13 -21.76
N PHE A 5 -51.65 33.23 -21.01
CA PHE A 5 -51.20 33.22 -19.60
C PHE A 5 -52.25 32.66 -18.62
N ILE A 6 -53.53 32.87 -18.94
CA ILE A 6 -54.66 32.41 -18.11
C ILE A 6 -54.84 30.90 -18.30
N LEU A 7 -54.58 30.37 -19.52
CA LEU A 7 -54.65 28.91 -19.77
C LEU A 7 -53.52 28.12 -19.07
N PHE A 8 -52.31 28.72 -18.98
CA PHE A 8 -51.18 28.12 -18.33
C PHE A 8 -51.34 28.09 -16.81
N PHE A 9 -51.98 29.13 -16.21
CA PHE A 9 -52.24 29.18 -14.77
C PHE A 9 -53.36 28.23 -14.37
N ALA A 10 -54.38 28.03 -15.21
CA ALA A 10 -55.46 27.07 -15.00
C ALA A 10 -54.93 25.58 -15.11
N ALA A 11 -53.96 25.33 -15.99
CA ALA A 11 -53.36 24.02 -16.13
C ALA A 11 -52.43 23.65 -14.93
N CYS A 12 -51.77 24.64 -14.30
CA CYS A 12 -50.98 24.42 -13.10
C CYS A 12 -51.83 24.18 -11.83
N LEU A 13 -53.06 24.73 -11.77
CA LEU A 13 -53.98 24.49 -10.66
C LEU A 13 -54.70 23.13 -10.72
N ALA A 14 -54.75 22.50 -11.87
CA ALA A 14 -55.33 21.15 -12.03
C ALA A 14 -54.38 20.00 -11.62
N LEU A 15 -53.11 20.30 -11.39
CA LEU A 15 -52.11 19.29 -10.97
C LEU A 15 -51.94 19.20 -9.44
N VAL A 16 -52.66 19.98 -8.64
CA VAL A 16 -52.60 19.96 -7.16
C VAL A 16 -53.80 19.24 -6.53
N SER A 17 -54.67 18.64 -7.33
CA SER A 17 -55.74 17.79 -6.80
C SER A 17 -55.28 16.36 -6.66
N CYS A 18 -54.39 16.09 -5.71
CA CYS A 18 -54.33 14.78 -5.09
C CYS A 18 -55.57 14.64 -4.22
N THR A 19 -56.61 14.00 -4.75
CA THR A 19 -57.69 13.46 -3.96
C THR A 19 -57.11 12.47 -2.95
N GLU A 20 -57.25 12.78 -1.68
CA GLU A 20 -57.18 11.79 -0.61
C GLU A 20 -58.25 10.76 -0.85
N GLY A 21 -57.92 9.73 -1.62
CA GLY A 21 -58.64 8.49 -1.63
C GLY A 21 -58.47 7.79 -0.30
N ASN A 22 -59.40 8.02 0.60
CA ASN A 22 -59.48 7.31 1.87
C ASN A 22 -59.92 5.86 1.58
N THR A 23 -58.98 5.07 1.04
CA THR A 23 -59.05 3.61 1.07
C THR A 23 -58.45 3.21 2.43
N GLY A 24 -59.34 2.91 3.37
CA GLY A 24 -58.99 2.40 4.68
C GLY A 24 -58.20 1.11 4.64
N SER A 25 -56.92 1.19 4.54
CA SER A 25 -55.98 0.32 5.18
C SER A 25 -55.28 1.18 6.22
N SER A 26 -55.59 0.96 7.49
CA SER A 26 -54.74 1.42 8.56
C SER A 26 -53.37 0.74 8.39
N ILE A 27 -52.49 1.37 7.61
CA ILE A 27 -51.08 1.13 7.76
C ILE A 27 -50.80 1.68 9.16
N SER A 28 -50.85 0.79 10.17
CA SER A 28 -50.33 1.15 11.49
C SER A 28 -48.92 1.71 11.25
N ALA A 29 -48.71 2.98 11.58
CA ALA A 29 -47.42 3.61 11.42
C ALA A 29 -46.42 2.77 12.24
N VAL A 30 -45.64 1.98 11.54
CA VAL A 30 -44.64 1.13 12.17
C VAL A 30 -43.64 2.06 12.82
N HIS A 31 -43.68 2.17 14.13
CA HIS A 31 -42.77 3.03 14.87
C HIS A 31 -41.42 2.31 14.98
N VAL A 32 -40.43 2.79 14.20
CA VAL A 32 -39.02 2.32 14.28
C VAL A 32 -38.28 3.25 15.23
N GLU A 33 -37.78 2.70 16.31
CA GLU A 33 -36.90 3.43 17.24
C GLU A 33 -35.45 3.25 16.78
N ILE A 34 -34.69 4.34 16.71
CA ILE A 34 -33.25 4.33 16.36
C ILE A 34 -32.44 4.71 17.59
N TYR A 35 -31.48 3.89 17.94
CA TYR A 35 -30.55 4.10 19.03
C TYR A 35 -29.12 4.20 18.51
N LYS A 36 -28.37 5.20 18.98
CA LYS A 36 -26.97 5.39 18.68
C LYS A 36 -26.17 5.44 19.96
N ASP A 37 -25.11 4.66 20.04
CA ASP A 37 -24.18 4.69 21.16
C ASP A 37 -22.76 4.88 20.64
N SER A 38 -21.99 5.74 21.29
CA SER A 38 -20.59 6.05 21.00
C SER A 38 -19.76 6.18 22.27
N SER A 39 -20.22 5.59 23.38
CA SER A 39 -19.56 5.65 24.69
C SER A 39 -18.37 4.68 24.82
N PHE A 40 -18.10 3.87 23.83
CA PHE A 40 -17.09 2.81 23.84
C PHE A 40 -15.68 3.38 23.83
N VAL A 41 -14.84 2.93 24.77
CA VAL A 41 -13.46 3.36 24.89
C VAL A 41 -12.55 2.37 24.18
N ILE A 42 -11.74 2.89 23.26
CA ILE A 42 -10.75 2.12 22.51
C ILE A 42 -9.40 2.30 23.17
N THR A 43 -8.63 1.22 23.27
CA THR A 43 -7.27 1.23 23.81
C THR A 43 -6.28 0.71 22.78
N GLY A 44 -5.00 1.03 22.96
CA GLY A 44 -3.97 0.53 22.06
C GLY A 44 -2.58 0.97 22.48
N LYS A 45 -1.60 0.44 21.77
CA LYS A 45 -0.17 0.75 21.95
C LYS A 45 0.55 0.65 20.61
N SER A 46 1.69 1.33 20.48
CA SER A 46 2.60 1.13 19.34
C SER A 46 3.30 -0.21 19.46
N LEU A 47 3.41 -0.92 18.32
CA LEU A 47 4.19 -2.16 18.19
C LEU A 47 5.35 -1.91 17.25
N LYS A 48 6.58 -2.19 17.71
CA LYS A 48 7.75 -2.15 16.83
C LYS A 48 7.61 -3.20 15.74
N VAL A 49 7.67 -2.77 14.48
CA VAL A 49 7.63 -3.67 13.34
C VAL A 49 8.93 -4.47 13.27
N GLY A 50 8.83 -5.79 13.18
CA GLY A 50 9.97 -6.69 13.09
C GLY A 50 10.43 -6.89 11.65
N LYS A 51 9.75 -7.76 10.95
CA LYS A 51 9.97 -8.04 9.53
C LYS A 51 8.66 -7.81 8.76
N ILE A 52 8.75 -7.27 7.57
CA ILE A 52 7.60 -7.12 6.68
C ILE A 52 7.89 -7.78 5.34
N PRO A 53 6.88 -8.36 4.67
CA PRO A 53 7.02 -8.77 3.28
C PRO A 53 7.33 -7.54 2.43
N SER A 54 8.55 -7.47 1.91
CA SER A 54 9.06 -6.27 1.21
C SER A 54 9.36 -6.52 -0.27
N ARG A 55 8.83 -7.62 -0.82
CA ARG A 55 8.81 -7.90 -2.25
C ARG A 55 7.74 -7.05 -2.93
N THR A 56 8.16 -5.96 -3.57
CA THR A 56 7.28 -5.04 -4.31
C THR A 56 7.88 -4.73 -5.67
N THR A 57 7.03 -4.36 -6.64
CA THR A 57 7.49 -3.89 -7.95
C THR A 57 8.15 -2.52 -7.83
N THR A 58 7.56 -1.60 -7.10
CA THR A 58 8.18 -0.32 -6.74
C THR A 58 9.04 -0.51 -5.50
N GLN A 59 10.32 -0.21 -5.61
CA GLN A 59 11.30 -0.35 -4.52
C GLN A 59 11.69 1.01 -3.95
N LEU A 60 12.01 1.08 -2.66
CA LEU A 60 12.51 2.28 -2.00
C LEU A 60 14.03 2.21 -1.90
N LEU A 61 14.74 3.25 -2.34
CA LEU A 61 16.19 3.34 -2.25
C LEU A 61 16.62 4.68 -1.68
N GLY A 62 17.49 4.67 -0.69
CA GLY A 62 18.08 5.90 -0.17
C GLY A 62 18.31 5.88 1.33
N LYS A 63 18.75 7.03 1.84
CA LYS A 63 18.89 7.31 3.27
C LYS A 63 18.27 8.67 3.55
N LEU A 64 17.39 8.72 4.54
CA LEU A 64 16.71 9.94 4.97
C LEU A 64 16.88 10.08 6.48
N LYS A 65 17.39 11.23 6.90
CA LYS A 65 17.37 11.65 8.30
C LYS A 65 16.46 12.85 8.41
N ALA A 66 15.40 12.75 9.21
CA ALA A 66 14.42 13.81 9.40
C ALA A 66 14.14 14.03 10.89
N GLU A 67 13.89 15.30 11.25
CA GLU A 67 13.53 15.69 12.62
C GLU A 67 12.18 15.07 13.00
N HIS A 68 12.03 14.62 14.23
CA HIS A 68 10.81 13.94 14.75
C HIS A 68 10.34 12.71 13.94
N TYR A 69 11.19 12.19 13.06
CA TYR A 69 10.98 10.95 12.33
C TYR A 69 12.11 9.96 12.61
N GLY A 70 13.36 10.39 12.48
CA GLY A 70 14.54 9.59 12.70
C GLY A 70 15.34 9.31 11.44
N GLU A 71 15.96 8.13 11.36
CA GLU A 71 16.82 7.72 10.24
C GLU A 71 16.27 6.49 9.55
N LEU A 72 15.83 6.68 8.31
CA LEU A 72 15.41 5.62 7.40
C LEU A 72 16.55 5.29 6.44
N SER A 73 16.91 4.02 6.33
CA SER A 73 17.78 3.50 5.28
C SER A 73 17.06 2.39 4.53
N SER A 74 16.98 2.52 3.22
CA SER A 74 16.43 1.48 2.35
C SER A 74 17.42 1.17 1.24
N GLU A 75 17.69 -0.12 1.06
CA GLU A 75 18.56 -0.70 0.04
C GLU A 75 17.75 -1.70 -0.77
N ILE A 76 18.16 -1.96 -2.00
CA ILE A 76 17.40 -2.85 -2.87
C ILE A 76 18.24 -4.01 -3.35
N VAL A 77 17.62 -5.18 -3.42
CA VAL A 77 18.10 -6.33 -4.17
C VAL A 77 17.09 -6.68 -5.25
N THR A 78 17.56 -6.97 -6.45
CA THR A 78 16.69 -7.26 -7.58
C THR A 78 17.28 -8.28 -8.53
N GLN A 79 16.44 -9.21 -8.94
CA GLN A 79 16.67 -10.09 -10.08
C GLN A 79 16.11 -9.43 -11.34
N PHE A 80 16.46 -9.96 -12.50
CA PHE A 80 16.03 -9.42 -13.78
C PHE A 80 15.32 -10.46 -14.63
N MET A 81 14.32 -10.00 -15.35
CA MET A 81 13.81 -10.70 -16.53
C MET A 81 14.67 -10.31 -17.73
N PRO A 82 15.29 -11.28 -18.42
CA PRO A 82 16.05 -11.01 -19.65
C PRO A 82 15.09 -10.67 -20.80
N ALA A 83 15.54 -9.79 -21.70
CA ALA A 83 14.85 -9.55 -22.96
C ALA A 83 15.13 -10.69 -23.95
N TYR A 84 14.09 -11.13 -24.67
CA TYR A 84 14.18 -12.27 -25.60
C TYR A 84 14.35 -11.83 -27.07
N ASN A 85 14.06 -10.60 -27.44
CA ASN A 85 14.18 -10.10 -28.81
C ASN A 85 15.12 -8.90 -28.89
N ILE A 86 16.43 -9.15 -28.78
CA ILE A 86 17.43 -8.10 -28.89
C ILE A 86 17.97 -8.07 -30.33
N ASP A 87 17.84 -6.92 -31.01
CA ASP A 87 18.44 -6.78 -32.34
C ASP A 87 19.97 -6.70 -32.26
N THR A 88 20.61 -7.78 -32.63
CA THR A 88 22.07 -7.89 -32.68
C THR A 88 22.58 -8.13 -34.09
N VAL A 89 21.74 -7.98 -35.11
CA VAL A 89 22.12 -8.20 -36.52
C VAL A 89 23.17 -7.18 -36.96
N GLY A 90 24.30 -7.66 -37.43
CA GLY A 90 25.42 -6.81 -37.89
C GLY A 90 26.19 -6.12 -36.75
N VAL A 91 25.97 -6.50 -35.50
CA VAL A 91 26.71 -5.98 -34.33
C VAL A 91 27.71 -7.03 -33.85
N THR A 92 28.90 -6.56 -33.49
CA THR A 92 30.01 -7.36 -32.90
C THR A 92 30.35 -6.82 -31.51
N ALA A 93 31.08 -7.58 -30.70
CA ALA A 93 31.47 -7.19 -29.34
C ALA A 93 32.34 -5.91 -29.29
N GLU A 94 33.06 -5.59 -30.37
CA GLU A 94 33.87 -4.37 -30.47
C GLU A 94 33.02 -3.11 -30.68
N GLN A 95 31.79 -3.29 -31.10
CA GLN A 95 30.82 -2.20 -31.28
C GLN A 95 29.99 -1.91 -30.03
N ILE A 96 30.14 -2.73 -28.98
CA ILE A 96 29.51 -2.47 -27.68
C ILE A 96 30.31 -1.40 -26.97
N ASP A 97 29.65 -0.29 -26.68
CA ASP A 97 30.26 0.91 -26.07
C ASP A 97 30.12 0.92 -24.54
N SER A 98 28.96 0.56 -24.02
CA SER A 98 28.71 0.56 -22.58
C SER A 98 27.43 -0.20 -22.21
N ALA A 99 27.28 -0.50 -20.92
CA ALA A 99 26.01 -0.85 -20.33
C ALA A 99 25.73 0.07 -19.13
N ILE A 100 24.48 0.45 -18.96
CA ILE A 100 24.05 1.32 -17.87
C ILE A 100 22.90 0.64 -17.13
N LEU A 101 23.03 0.55 -15.81
CA LEU A 101 21.96 0.17 -14.90
C LEU A 101 21.17 1.44 -14.57
N PHE A 102 19.95 1.53 -15.07
CA PHE A 102 19.04 2.64 -14.79
C PHE A 102 18.09 2.33 -13.63
N LEU A 103 18.02 3.29 -12.71
CA LEU A 103 17.03 3.34 -11.67
C LEU A 103 16.00 4.41 -12.07
N ARG A 104 14.79 3.99 -12.45
CA ARG A 104 13.74 4.88 -12.98
C ARG A 104 12.80 5.31 -11.88
N ILE A 105 12.70 6.63 -11.70
CA ILE A 105 11.98 7.30 -10.62
C ILE A 105 10.80 8.03 -11.26
N PRO A 106 9.54 7.74 -10.89
CA PRO A 106 8.38 8.46 -11.41
C PRO A 106 8.39 9.92 -10.95
N ASN A 107 7.61 10.77 -11.61
CA ASN A 107 7.45 12.15 -11.19
C ASN A 107 6.92 12.22 -9.75
N GLY A 108 7.60 13.00 -8.91
CA GLY A 108 7.29 13.07 -7.48
C GLY A 108 7.74 11.84 -6.67
N GLY A 109 8.44 10.87 -7.28
CA GLY A 109 8.89 9.63 -6.64
C GLY A 109 10.13 9.80 -5.76
N TYR A 110 10.45 10.98 -5.26
CA TYR A 110 11.49 11.16 -4.24
C TYR A 110 10.97 11.96 -3.06
N PHE A 111 11.54 11.69 -1.90
CA PHE A 111 11.19 12.34 -0.65
C PHE A 111 12.46 12.80 0.09
N GLY A 112 12.47 14.06 0.54
CA GLY A 112 13.61 14.69 1.21
C GLY A 112 14.24 15.83 0.42
N ASP A 113 15.49 16.19 0.71
CA ASP A 113 16.22 17.33 0.13
C ASP A 113 16.56 17.09 -1.34
N SER A 114 16.10 17.96 -2.23
CA SER A 114 16.33 17.86 -3.69
C SER A 114 17.73 18.22 -4.14
N ILE A 115 18.48 19.01 -3.35
CA ILE A 115 19.81 19.51 -3.73
C ILE A 115 20.96 18.77 -3.07
N MET A 116 20.72 18.04 -1.96
CA MET A 116 21.77 17.28 -1.29
C MET A 116 22.39 16.25 -2.24
N PRO A 117 23.73 16.22 -2.40
CA PRO A 117 24.38 15.22 -3.22
C PRO A 117 24.32 13.84 -2.55
N MET A 118 23.93 12.85 -3.33
CA MET A 118 23.85 11.46 -2.92
C MET A 118 24.67 10.58 -3.86
N ARG A 119 25.12 9.42 -3.39
CA ARG A 119 25.75 8.40 -4.24
C ARG A 119 25.16 7.03 -3.97
N VAL A 120 24.78 6.38 -5.05
CA VAL A 120 24.40 4.98 -5.05
C VAL A 120 25.52 4.12 -5.60
N SER A 121 25.67 2.90 -5.06
CA SER A 121 26.65 1.91 -5.49
C SER A 121 25.95 0.59 -5.75
N ALA A 122 26.33 -0.07 -6.83
CA ALA A 122 25.78 -1.36 -7.25
C ALA A 122 26.82 -2.48 -7.14
N TYR A 123 26.34 -3.66 -6.77
CA TYR A 123 27.11 -4.89 -6.62
C TYR A 123 26.38 -6.02 -7.31
N LYS A 124 27.13 -6.93 -7.96
CA LYS A 124 26.57 -8.17 -8.51
C LYS A 124 26.17 -9.09 -7.34
N LEU A 125 25.05 -9.80 -7.44
CA LEU A 125 24.75 -10.89 -6.52
C LEU A 125 25.55 -12.15 -6.89
N THR A 126 25.89 -12.96 -5.88
CA THR A 126 26.66 -14.21 -6.05
C THR A 126 25.77 -15.43 -6.27
N LYS A 127 24.51 -15.36 -5.84
CA LYS A 127 23.51 -16.43 -5.92
C LYS A 127 22.09 -15.85 -6.03
N PRO A 128 21.12 -16.60 -6.56
CA PRO A 128 19.73 -16.17 -6.63
C PRO A 128 19.13 -15.85 -5.25
N LEU A 129 18.19 -14.90 -5.24
CA LEU A 129 17.49 -14.50 -4.02
C LEU A 129 16.50 -15.59 -3.57
N PRO A 130 16.27 -15.74 -2.25
CA PRO A 130 15.28 -16.66 -1.74
C PRO A 130 13.84 -16.13 -1.94
N SER A 131 12.86 -17.01 -1.84
CA SER A 131 11.45 -16.66 -1.76
C SER A 131 10.80 -17.61 -0.74
N PRO A 132 10.11 -17.10 0.29
CA PRO A 132 9.82 -15.69 0.59
C PRO A 132 11.05 -14.87 1.04
N ILE A 133 10.95 -13.54 0.94
CA ILE A 133 11.99 -12.58 1.33
C ILE A 133 11.37 -11.38 2.05
N TYR A 134 12.08 -10.83 3.07
CA TYR A 134 11.54 -9.81 3.98
C TYR A 134 12.48 -8.61 4.10
N SER A 135 11.99 -7.53 4.72
CA SER A 135 12.72 -6.26 4.88
C SER A 135 14.00 -6.35 5.70
N ASN A 136 14.15 -7.35 6.53
CA ASN A 136 15.33 -7.61 7.34
C ASN A 136 16.32 -8.60 6.70
N PHE A 137 16.23 -8.81 5.37
CA PHE A 137 17.10 -9.71 4.65
C PHE A 137 18.58 -9.34 4.79
N ASP A 138 19.41 -10.30 5.21
CA ASP A 138 20.86 -10.12 5.27
C ASP A 138 21.48 -10.39 3.91
N VAL A 139 21.95 -9.35 3.26
CA VAL A 139 22.59 -9.41 1.93
C VAL A 139 24.05 -9.84 1.99
N SER A 140 24.67 -9.96 3.15
CA SER A 140 26.14 -10.16 3.29
C SER A 140 26.65 -11.38 2.54
N GLU A 141 25.94 -12.50 2.58
CA GLU A 141 26.30 -13.74 1.85
C GLU A 141 25.99 -13.70 0.35
N TYR A 142 25.22 -12.71 -0.11
CA TYR A 142 24.78 -12.57 -1.50
C TYR A 142 25.56 -11.49 -2.24
N LYS A 143 26.18 -10.56 -1.51
CA LYS A 143 26.91 -9.44 -2.07
C LYS A 143 28.22 -9.90 -2.68
N GLY A 144 28.34 -9.72 -4.00
CA GLY A 144 29.53 -9.99 -4.77
C GLY A 144 30.30 -8.71 -5.14
N ASP A 145 30.87 -8.74 -6.34
CA ASP A 145 31.75 -7.69 -6.84
C ASP A 145 31.02 -6.35 -7.02
N TYR A 146 31.74 -5.27 -6.76
CA TYR A 146 31.32 -3.92 -7.10
C TYR A 146 31.28 -3.76 -8.62
N ILE A 147 30.14 -3.24 -9.14
CA ILE A 147 29.91 -3.07 -10.57
C ILE A 147 29.71 -1.62 -11.01
N GLY A 148 29.66 -0.67 -10.09
CA GLY A 148 29.57 0.75 -10.44
C GLY A 148 28.90 1.62 -9.39
N SER A 149 28.98 2.94 -9.60
CA SER A 149 28.27 3.91 -8.79
C SER A 149 27.87 5.13 -9.59
N ALA A 150 26.87 5.87 -9.09
CA ALA A 150 26.46 7.16 -9.63
C ALA A 150 26.28 8.17 -8.50
N SER A 151 26.77 9.39 -8.70
CA SER A 151 26.49 10.52 -7.83
C SER A 151 25.42 11.39 -8.49
N TYR A 152 24.43 11.85 -7.71
CA TYR A 152 23.30 12.62 -8.23
C TYR A 152 22.77 13.60 -7.18
N THR A 153 22.02 14.60 -7.65
CA THR A 153 21.06 15.38 -6.86
C THR A 153 19.69 15.24 -7.53
N ALA A 154 18.59 15.23 -6.79
CA ALA A 154 17.28 15.06 -7.40
C ALA A 154 16.92 16.21 -8.34
N SER A 155 17.33 17.43 -8.01
CA SER A 155 17.13 18.62 -8.86
C SER A 155 17.85 18.55 -10.21
N ALA A 156 18.95 17.78 -10.32
CA ALA A 156 19.72 17.64 -11.56
C ALA A 156 19.34 16.40 -12.38
N LEU A 157 18.47 15.52 -11.87
CA LEU A 157 18.01 14.37 -12.65
C LEU A 157 17.19 14.83 -13.84
N LYS A 158 17.61 14.39 -15.01
CA LYS A 158 16.90 14.70 -16.26
C LYS A 158 15.62 13.87 -16.36
N LEU A 159 14.57 14.48 -16.91
CA LEU A 159 13.39 13.75 -17.34
C LEU A 159 13.78 12.94 -18.58
N ASP A 160 13.38 11.69 -18.63
CA ASP A 160 13.47 10.93 -19.88
C ASP A 160 12.45 11.48 -20.87
N THR A 161 12.94 12.14 -21.91
CA THR A 161 12.12 12.74 -22.97
C THR A 161 12.00 11.85 -24.20
N LEU A 162 12.76 10.74 -24.26
CA LEU A 162 12.80 9.88 -25.44
C LEU A 162 11.59 8.95 -25.53
N GLU A 163 11.05 8.53 -24.37
CA GLU A 163 9.89 7.63 -24.32
C GLU A 163 8.61 8.31 -23.80
N ASP A 164 8.66 9.61 -23.48
CA ASP A 164 7.52 10.40 -22.92
C ASP A 164 6.89 9.78 -21.65
N LEU A 165 7.64 8.94 -20.94
CA LEU A 165 7.16 8.15 -19.80
C LEU A 165 7.17 8.93 -18.47
N GLY A 166 7.72 10.14 -18.46
CA GLY A 166 7.74 10.97 -17.26
C GLY A 166 8.67 10.51 -16.14
N TYR A 167 9.64 9.62 -16.43
CA TYR A 167 10.62 9.17 -15.45
C TYR A 167 11.82 10.10 -15.35
N ARG A 168 12.41 10.14 -14.14
CA ARG A 168 13.77 10.61 -13.91
C ARG A 168 14.68 9.40 -13.69
N GLU A 169 15.93 9.50 -14.15
CA GLU A 169 16.83 8.35 -14.15
C GLU A 169 18.11 8.62 -13.38
N VAL A 170 18.53 7.64 -12.56
CA VAL A 170 19.89 7.54 -12.05
C VAL A 170 20.58 6.41 -12.79
N GLY A 171 21.54 6.75 -13.67
CA GLY A 171 22.29 5.79 -14.46
C GLY A 171 23.62 5.41 -13.81
N ILE A 172 23.82 4.14 -13.51
CA ILE A 172 25.09 3.58 -13.02
C ILE A 172 25.79 2.90 -14.19
N LYS A 173 26.91 3.48 -14.64
CA LYS A 173 27.73 2.85 -15.69
C LYS A 173 28.34 1.56 -15.16
N LEU A 174 28.05 0.45 -15.85
CA LEU A 174 28.61 -0.87 -15.57
C LEU A 174 30.00 -1.02 -16.21
N PRO A 175 30.83 -1.98 -15.76
CA PRO A 175 32.12 -2.28 -16.38
C PRO A 175 31.95 -2.66 -17.86
N ASP A 176 32.84 -2.16 -18.72
CA ASP A 176 32.79 -2.45 -20.17
C ASP A 176 32.90 -3.96 -20.48
N ALA A 177 33.63 -4.69 -19.63
CA ALA A 177 33.67 -6.15 -19.72
C ALA A 177 32.30 -6.80 -19.50
N MET A 178 31.53 -6.31 -18.55
CA MET A 178 30.16 -6.81 -18.27
C MET A 178 29.20 -6.50 -19.44
N ALA A 179 29.33 -5.30 -20.05
CA ALA A 179 28.54 -4.95 -21.22
C ALA A 179 28.77 -5.92 -22.40
N LYS A 180 30.06 -6.23 -22.68
CA LYS A 180 30.44 -7.19 -23.72
C LYS A 180 30.04 -8.62 -23.36
N ASP A 181 30.10 -8.99 -22.09
CA ASP A 181 29.70 -10.30 -21.61
C ASP A 181 28.22 -10.56 -21.81
N LEU A 182 27.35 -9.61 -21.43
CA LEU A 182 25.89 -9.66 -21.69
C LEU A 182 25.60 -9.88 -23.18
N PHE A 183 26.26 -9.10 -24.06
CA PHE A 183 26.09 -9.24 -25.50
C PHE A 183 26.56 -10.60 -26.00
N ASN A 184 27.75 -11.05 -25.57
CA ASN A 184 28.34 -12.32 -26.00
C ASN A 184 27.51 -13.53 -25.55
N GLU A 185 26.98 -13.49 -24.31
CA GLU A 185 26.10 -14.54 -23.79
C GLU A 185 24.83 -14.64 -24.63
N TYR A 186 24.19 -13.51 -24.93
CA TYR A 186 23.00 -13.48 -25.81
C TYR A 186 23.31 -14.08 -27.20
N LYS A 187 24.48 -13.78 -27.77
CA LYS A 187 24.88 -14.27 -29.11
C LYS A 187 25.26 -15.76 -29.15
N ARG A 188 25.94 -16.22 -28.10
CA ARG A 188 26.48 -17.59 -28.06
C ARG A 188 25.53 -18.62 -27.49
N ASN A 189 24.75 -18.18 -26.48
CA ASN A 189 23.86 -19.03 -25.71
C ASN A 189 22.47 -18.39 -25.60
N PRO A 190 21.71 -18.21 -26.70
CA PRO A 190 20.38 -17.57 -26.64
C PRO A 190 19.43 -18.23 -25.65
N SER A 191 19.56 -19.55 -25.46
CA SER A 191 18.77 -20.30 -24.47
C SER A 191 18.91 -19.83 -23.02
N THR A 192 20.04 -19.14 -22.69
CA THR A 192 20.20 -18.49 -21.37
C THR A 192 19.16 -17.38 -21.20
N TYR A 193 18.87 -16.63 -22.26
CA TYR A 193 17.89 -15.52 -22.22
C TYR A 193 16.44 -16.01 -22.36
N ASP A 194 16.23 -17.18 -22.98
CA ASP A 194 14.89 -17.76 -23.14
C ASP A 194 14.39 -18.49 -21.86
N ASN A 195 15.31 -18.79 -20.93
CA ASN A 195 15.01 -19.53 -19.71
C ASN A 195 15.39 -18.69 -18.47
N PRO A 196 14.41 -18.22 -17.68
CA PRO A 196 14.67 -17.41 -16.48
C PRO A 196 15.61 -18.08 -15.46
N ASP A 197 15.50 -19.40 -15.24
CA ASP A 197 16.36 -20.11 -14.28
C ASP A 197 17.81 -20.20 -14.77
N ALA A 198 18.00 -20.42 -16.07
CA ALA A 198 19.33 -20.41 -16.70
C ALA A 198 19.92 -18.99 -16.60
N PHE A 199 19.10 -17.96 -16.83
CA PHE A 199 19.54 -16.57 -16.70
C PHE A 199 19.92 -16.23 -15.26
N LEU A 200 19.15 -16.63 -14.26
CA LEU A 200 19.47 -16.44 -12.84
C LEU A 200 20.78 -17.13 -12.42
N SER A 201 21.13 -18.26 -13.06
CA SER A 201 22.41 -18.93 -12.85
C SER A 201 23.57 -18.14 -13.45
N TYR A 202 23.36 -17.45 -14.57
CA TYR A 202 24.34 -16.58 -15.24
C TYR A 202 24.49 -15.22 -14.53
N LEU A 203 23.36 -14.55 -14.26
CA LEU A 203 23.30 -13.26 -13.55
C LEU A 203 22.23 -13.31 -12.46
N PRO A 204 22.60 -13.65 -11.21
CA PRO A 204 21.66 -13.78 -10.10
C PRO A 204 20.92 -12.51 -9.72
N GLY A 205 21.41 -11.35 -10.16
CA GLY A 205 20.82 -10.04 -9.88
C GLY A 205 21.83 -9.02 -9.38
N VAL A 206 21.31 -7.92 -8.86
CA VAL A 206 22.13 -6.82 -8.31
C VAL A 206 21.63 -6.41 -6.90
N TYR A 207 22.57 -5.91 -6.13
CA TYR A 207 22.33 -5.19 -4.87
C TYR A 207 22.73 -3.74 -5.07
N VAL A 208 21.82 -2.80 -4.71
CA VAL A 208 22.07 -1.36 -4.80
C VAL A 208 21.85 -0.71 -3.44
N THR A 209 22.83 0.08 -3.01
CA THR A 209 22.81 0.78 -1.71
C THR A 209 23.24 2.23 -1.86
N THR A 210 22.83 3.08 -0.91
CA THR A 210 23.33 4.45 -0.80
C THR A 210 24.66 4.47 -0.04
N SER A 211 25.74 4.76 -0.76
CA SER A 211 27.10 4.80 -0.21
C SER A 211 27.54 6.17 0.31
N TYR A 212 26.79 7.23 -0.02
CA TYR A 212 27.02 8.61 0.46
C TYR A 212 25.73 9.41 0.47
N GLY A 213 25.57 10.26 1.52
CA GLY A 213 24.41 11.13 1.73
C GLY A 213 23.28 10.44 2.51
N ASN A 214 22.46 11.26 3.19
CA ASN A 214 21.35 10.82 4.03
C ASN A 214 20.14 11.78 3.95
N GLY A 215 20.02 12.52 2.85
CA GLY A 215 19.00 13.57 2.69
C GLY A 215 17.75 13.11 1.96
N ARG A 216 17.70 11.86 1.44
CA ARG A 216 16.60 11.50 0.55
C ARG A 216 16.43 9.99 0.36
N VAL A 217 15.18 9.60 0.14
CA VAL A 217 14.78 8.30 -0.40
C VAL A 217 14.05 8.49 -1.73
N MET A 218 14.11 7.48 -2.60
CA MET A 218 13.50 7.47 -3.93
C MET A 218 12.69 6.21 -4.15
N SER A 219 11.51 6.34 -4.72
CA SER A 219 10.71 5.22 -5.22
C SER A 219 11.23 4.82 -6.60
N ILE A 220 11.77 3.63 -6.72
CA ILE A 220 12.27 3.06 -7.97
C ILE A 220 11.16 2.18 -8.55
N GLU A 221 10.51 2.66 -9.59
CA GLU A 221 9.40 1.94 -10.23
C GLU A 221 9.91 0.86 -11.18
N LYS A 222 11.05 1.11 -11.84
CA LYS A 222 11.65 0.16 -12.77
C LYS A 222 13.17 0.22 -12.70
N THR A 223 13.79 -0.94 -12.72
CA THR A 223 15.26 -1.07 -12.87
C THR A 223 15.54 -1.80 -14.15
N THR A 224 16.40 -1.23 -15.03
CA THR A 224 16.79 -1.83 -16.32
C THR A 224 18.29 -1.83 -16.51
N VAL A 225 18.78 -2.71 -17.37
CA VAL A 225 20.14 -2.63 -17.91
C VAL A 225 20.04 -2.43 -19.40
N ASP A 226 20.49 -1.28 -19.86
CA ASP A 226 20.48 -0.90 -21.27
C ASP A 226 21.90 -0.95 -21.82
N VAL A 227 22.09 -1.65 -22.93
CA VAL A 227 23.38 -1.79 -23.61
C VAL A 227 23.43 -0.87 -24.81
N TYR A 228 24.45 -0.02 -24.86
CA TYR A 228 24.69 0.95 -25.92
C TYR A 228 25.72 0.40 -26.90
N TYR A 229 25.43 0.55 -28.21
CA TYR A 229 26.26 0.02 -29.27
C TYR A 229 26.21 0.86 -30.53
N ARG A 230 27.20 0.70 -31.40
CA ARG A 230 27.27 1.33 -32.70
C ARG A 230 26.90 0.32 -33.78
N LYS A 231 25.95 0.68 -34.65
CA LYS A 231 25.58 -0.13 -35.81
C LYS A 231 25.89 0.63 -37.08
N ARG A 232 26.61 0.00 -38.01
CA ARG A 232 26.86 0.57 -39.32
C ARG A 232 25.79 0.04 -40.28
N GLU A 233 25.11 0.96 -40.95
CA GLU A 233 24.18 0.62 -42.02
C GLU A 233 24.57 1.33 -43.30
N THR A 234 24.57 0.58 -44.43
CA THR A 234 24.79 1.14 -45.75
C THR A 234 23.48 1.65 -46.30
N ILE A 235 23.35 2.97 -46.43
CA ILE A 235 22.10 3.62 -46.86
C ILE A 235 22.05 3.67 -48.40
N SER A 236 23.21 3.70 -49.06
CA SER A 236 23.37 3.65 -50.54
C SER A 236 24.74 3.16 -50.91
N GLU A 237 24.96 2.82 -52.21
CA GLU A 237 26.24 2.30 -52.70
C GLU A 237 27.47 3.19 -52.39
N GLU A 238 27.28 4.41 -51.97
CA GLU A 238 28.35 5.38 -51.67
C GLU A 238 28.32 5.96 -50.27
N LYS A 239 27.38 5.54 -49.37
CA LYS A 239 27.26 6.20 -48.07
C LYS A 239 26.93 5.22 -46.95
N ASP A 240 27.95 4.95 -46.13
CA ASP A 240 27.82 4.27 -44.83
C ASP A 240 27.44 5.29 -43.73
N THR A 241 26.52 4.94 -42.90
CA THR A 241 26.16 5.71 -41.71
C THR A 241 26.33 4.86 -40.45
N VAL A 242 26.88 5.47 -39.40
CA VAL A 242 27.02 4.82 -38.10
C VAL A 242 25.93 5.38 -37.18
N TYR A 243 25.08 4.51 -36.69
CA TYR A 243 24.05 4.82 -35.70
C TYR A 243 24.53 4.45 -34.31
N ASN A 244 24.29 5.35 -33.35
CA ASN A 244 24.40 5.05 -31.92
C ASN A 244 23.04 4.58 -31.44
N LEU A 245 22.95 3.33 -31.02
CA LEU A 245 21.71 2.68 -30.62
C LEU A 245 21.84 2.16 -29.19
N TYR A 246 20.72 1.82 -28.59
CA TYR A 246 20.67 1.06 -27.35
C TYR A 246 19.58 0.01 -27.41
N SER A 247 19.73 -1.02 -26.60
CA SER A 247 18.69 -2.03 -26.36
C SER A 247 18.62 -2.35 -24.89
N SER A 248 17.43 -2.46 -24.36
CA SER A 248 17.19 -2.90 -22.98
C SER A 248 17.38 -4.42 -22.93
N TYR A 249 18.42 -4.88 -22.25
CA TYR A 249 18.75 -6.29 -22.12
C TYR A 249 18.05 -6.94 -20.93
N LEU A 250 17.88 -6.19 -19.86
CA LEU A 250 17.35 -6.69 -18.60
C LEU A 250 16.33 -5.68 -18.04
N GLY A 251 15.30 -6.19 -17.39
CA GLY A 251 14.32 -5.34 -16.70
C GLY A 251 13.69 -6.03 -15.50
N THR A 252 13.23 -5.23 -14.56
CA THR A 252 12.40 -5.72 -13.45
C THR A 252 10.96 -5.88 -13.90
N THR A 253 10.36 -7.01 -13.54
CA THR A 253 8.94 -7.34 -13.78
C THR A 253 8.34 -7.96 -12.51
N PRO A 254 7.02 -8.09 -12.38
CA PRO A 254 6.41 -8.72 -11.20
C PRO A 254 6.82 -10.18 -10.96
N GLU A 255 7.30 -10.87 -11.98
CA GLU A 255 7.70 -12.29 -11.92
C GLU A 255 9.04 -12.49 -11.22
N VAL A 256 9.97 -11.53 -11.34
CA VAL A 256 11.29 -11.63 -10.71
C VAL A 256 11.25 -11.27 -9.24
N VAL A 257 12.19 -11.77 -8.46
CA VAL A 257 12.31 -11.42 -7.05
C VAL A 257 12.99 -10.06 -6.92
N THR A 258 12.25 -9.13 -6.32
CA THR A 258 12.73 -7.83 -5.87
C THR A 258 12.53 -7.72 -4.38
N ASN A 259 13.37 -7.00 -3.64
CA ASN A 259 13.20 -6.81 -2.21
C ASN A 259 13.81 -5.50 -1.73
N ASN A 260 13.23 -4.96 -0.67
CA ASN A 260 13.73 -3.78 0.04
C ASN A 260 14.32 -4.22 1.37
N ILE A 261 15.57 -3.86 1.62
CA ILE A 261 16.24 -4.06 2.92
C ILE A 261 16.10 -2.75 3.68
N ILE A 262 15.29 -2.74 4.73
CA ILE A 262 14.89 -1.51 5.41
C ILE A 262 15.36 -1.51 6.85
N THR A 263 16.00 -0.42 7.25
CA THR A 263 16.35 -0.13 8.63
C THR A 263 15.71 1.20 9.03
N MET A 264 14.93 1.18 10.12
CA MET A 264 14.30 2.37 10.68
C MET A 264 14.76 2.58 12.13
N ASN A 265 15.47 3.69 12.35
CA ASN A 265 15.86 4.19 13.67
C ASN A 265 14.98 5.39 14.00
N THR A 266 13.94 5.16 14.79
CA THR A 266 12.98 6.19 15.21
C THR A 266 13.67 7.29 16.01
N ALA A 267 13.26 8.55 15.84
CA ALA A 267 13.76 9.68 16.60
C ALA A 267 13.54 9.49 18.11
N SER A 268 14.48 9.94 18.92
CA SER A 268 14.48 9.69 20.37
C SER A 268 13.29 10.30 21.10
N ASP A 269 12.79 11.42 20.65
CA ASP A 269 11.61 12.09 21.20
C ASP A 269 10.33 11.29 20.88
N ILE A 270 10.21 10.76 19.67
CA ILE A 270 9.10 9.87 19.30
C ILE A 270 9.16 8.55 20.09
N ALA A 271 10.34 7.99 20.27
CA ALA A 271 10.52 6.81 21.10
C ALA A 271 10.09 7.08 22.55
N ALA A 272 10.47 8.23 23.12
CA ALA A 272 10.06 8.64 24.46
C ALA A 272 8.53 8.86 24.55
N ASP A 273 7.90 9.44 23.52
CA ASP A 273 6.44 9.59 23.47
C ASP A 273 5.74 8.23 23.47
N ILE A 274 6.27 7.25 22.74
CA ILE A 274 5.74 5.87 22.70
C ILE A 274 5.88 5.21 24.08
N GLU A 275 7.03 5.35 24.75
CA GLU A 275 7.25 4.86 26.10
C GLU A 275 6.30 5.53 27.12
N ALA A 276 5.92 6.78 26.88
CA ALA A 276 4.92 7.49 27.69
C ALA A 276 3.47 7.11 27.34
N GLY A 277 3.26 6.16 26.42
CA GLY A 277 1.94 5.64 26.05
C GLY A 277 1.29 6.27 24.83
N ALA A 278 2.01 7.08 24.07
CA ALA A 278 1.49 7.55 22.77
C ALA A 278 1.42 6.41 21.76
N VAL A 279 0.35 6.39 20.95
CA VAL A 279 0.19 5.42 19.88
C VAL A 279 0.61 6.07 18.57
N VAL A 280 1.76 5.66 18.05
CA VAL A 280 2.38 6.19 16.84
C VAL A 280 2.42 5.10 15.77
N LEU A 281 2.05 5.47 14.56
CA LEU A 281 2.30 4.71 13.33
C LEU A 281 3.48 5.34 12.60
N GLN A 282 4.41 4.51 12.14
CA GLN A 282 5.59 4.96 11.41
C GLN A 282 5.99 3.94 10.36
N ALA A 283 5.92 4.32 9.08
CA ALA A 283 6.36 3.50 7.96
C ALA A 283 7.53 4.16 7.19
N PRO A 284 8.34 3.34 6.48
CA PRO A 284 8.36 1.88 6.50
C PRO A 284 9.09 1.30 7.72
N ALA A 285 8.70 0.09 8.15
CA ALA A 285 9.38 -0.73 9.17
C ALA A 285 9.63 -0.03 10.53
N GLY A 286 8.82 0.96 10.89
CA GLY A 286 8.88 1.67 12.16
C GLY A 286 7.98 1.06 13.22
N TYR A 287 6.73 1.54 13.28
CA TYR A 287 5.72 1.13 14.25
C TYR A 287 4.35 0.95 13.60
N ASP A 288 3.71 -0.16 13.93
CA ASP A 288 2.28 -0.41 13.79
C ASP A 288 1.56 -0.05 15.10
N ALA A 289 0.24 -0.17 15.13
CA ALA A 289 -0.53 -0.01 16.35
C ALA A 289 -1.39 -1.25 16.62
N GLU A 290 -1.22 -1.84 17.79
CA GLU A 290 -2.20 -2.79 18.35
C GLU A 290 -3.35 -1.97 18.93
N ILE A 291 -4.57 -2.29 18.52
CA ILE A 291 -5.79 -1.62 18.95
C ILE A 291 -6.75 -2.67 19.48
N THR A 292 -7.27 -2.42 20.67
CA THR A 292 -8.28 -3.28 21.30
C THR A 292 -9.62 -2.52 21.31
N ILE A 293 -10.63 -3.09 20.69
CA ILE A 293 -12.01 -2.58 20.75
C ILE A 293 -12.72 -3.26 21.94
N PRO A 294 -13.65 -2.55 22.63
CA PRO A 294 -14.39 -3.09 23.78
C PRO A 294 -15.55 -3.99 23.32
N GLY A 295 -15.20 -5.11 22.63
CA GLY A 295 -16.17 -5.94 21.92
C GLY A 295 -17.22 -6.56 22.84
N LYS A 296 -16.85 -7.00 24.04
CA LYS A 296 -17.80 -7.55 25.03
C LYS A 296 -18.85 -6.52 25.45
N GLU A 297 -18.43 -5.24 25.62
CA GLU A 297 -19.36 -4.16 25.97
C GLU A 297 -20.32 -3.89 24.82
N ILE A 298 -19.82 -3.89 23.58
CA ILE A 298 -20.61 -3.72 22.36
C ILE A 298 -21.66 -4.83 22.24
N LEU A 299 -21.23 -6.09 22.34
CA LEU A 299 -22.14 -7.24 22.22
C LEU A 299 -23.21 -7.23 23.30
N LYS A 300 -22.86 -6.96 24.57
CA LYS A 300 -23.84 -6.82 25.67
C LYS A 300 -24.82 -5.71 25.41
N LYS A 301 -24.33 -4.56 24.90
CA LYS A 301 -25.21 -3.42 24.57
C LYS A 301 -26.21 -3.75 23.47
N ILE A 302 -25.77 -4.51 22.47
CA ILE A 302 -26.62 -4.98 21.39
C ILE A 302 -27.70 -5.92 21.95
N VAL A 303 -27.31 -6.93 22.74
CA VAL A 303 -28.23 -7.87 23.39
C VAL A 303 -29.25 -7.12 24.23
N ASP A 304 -28.82 -6.19 25.09
CA ASP A 304 -29.70 -5.43 25.98
C ASP A 304 -30.74 -4.56 25.21
N TYR A 305 -30.40 -4.15 23.99
CA TYR A 305 -31.29 -3.32 23.16
C TYR A 305 -32.24 -4.14 22.28
N ILE A 306 -31.79 -5.28 21.75
CA ILE A 306 -32.51 -6.11 20.77
C ILE A 306 -33.39 -7.14 21.45
N GLU A 307 -32.91 -7.77 22.53
CA GLU A 307 -33.60 -8.83 23.25
C GLU A 307 -34.68 -8.29 24.19
N VAL A 308 -35.72 -7.71 23.57
CA VAL A 308 -36.93 -7.24 24.27
C VAL A 308 -38.12 -8.00 23.69
N GLU A 309 -39.01 -8.50 24.55
CA GLU A 309 -40.18 -9.24 24.17
C GLU A 309 -41.03 -8.50 23.10
N ASN A 310 -41.38 -9.18 22.01
CA ASN A 310 -42.13 -8.65 20.86
C ASN A 310 -41.43 -7.51 20.11
N VAL A 311 -40.10 -7.54 20.02
CA VAL A 311 -39.29 -6.55 19.29
C VAL A 311 -38.43 -7.26 18.27
N ILE A 312 -38.35 -6.71 17.06
CA ILE A 312 -37.32 -7.05 16.08
C ILE A 312 -36.27 -5.97 16.12
N GLY A 313 -35.05 -6.33 16.48
CA GLY A 313 -33.91 -5.44 16.52
C GLY A 313 -32.91 -5.73 15.41
N VAL A 314 -32.24 -4.68 14.93
CA VAL A 314 -31.23 -4.76 13.86
C VAL A 314 -30.04 -3.88 14.18
N LEU A 315 -28.83 -4.42 14.06
CA LEU A 315 -27.61 -3.64 14.00
C LEU A 315 -27.47 -3.06 12.59
N ASN A 316 -27.62 -1.75 12.44
CA ASN A 316 -27.57 -1.08 11.13
C ASN A 316 -26.16 -0.72 10.72
N GLU A 317 -25.34 -0.23 11.66
CA GLU A 317 -24.02 0.29 11.40
C GLU A 317 -23.09 0.05 12.59
N THR A 318 -21.84 -0.26 12.31
CA THR A 318 -20.73 -0.14 13.27
C THR A 318 -19.65 0.71 12.63
N TYR A 319 -19.33 1.83 13.25
CA TYR A 319 -18.47 2.87 12.71
C TYR A 319 -17.33 3.15 13.70
N LEU A 320 -16.11 3.07 13.22
CA LEU A 320 -14.91 3.40 13.98
C LEU A 320 -14.19 4.58 13.33
N GLU A 321 -14.11 5.71 14.01
CA GLU A 321 -13.30 6.86 13.62
C GLU A 321 -12.12 6.99 14.57
N ILE A 322 -10.91 7.04 14.03
CA ILE A 322 -9.67 7.25 14.77
C ILE A 322 -9.07 8.59 14.34
N PRO A 323 -9.23 9.65 15.12
CA PRO A 323 -8.57 10.94 14.88
C PRO A 323 -7.06 10.82 15.01
N VAL A 324 -6.34 11.70 14.32
CA VAL A 324 -4.88 11.72 14.33
C VAL A 324 -4.32 13.09 14.67
N THR A 325 -3.13 13.10 15.26
CA THR A 325 -2.34 14.29 15.47
C THR A 325 -1.09 14.22 14.61
N PHE A 326 -0.85 15.26 13.81
CA PHE A 326 0.36 15.37 12.99
C PHE A 326 1.60 15.49 13.85
N ILE A 327 2.68 14.90 13.37
CA ILE A 327 4.02 15.08 13.91
C ILE A 327 4.75 16.01 12.94
N ASP A 328 5.07 17.22 13.40
CA ASP A 328 5.77 18.20 12.60
C ASP A 328 7.21 17.73 12.34
N ASN A 329 7.72 17.97 11.14
CA ASN A 329 9.05 17.55 10.73
C ASN A 329 9.56 18.41 9.56
N ASP A 330 10.86 18.39 9.33
CA ASP A 330 11.56 19.25 8.37
C ASP A 330 11.27 18.95 6.88
N TYR A 331 10.69 17.79 6.57
CA TYR A 331 10.34 17.42 5.19
C TYR A 331 8.83 17.28 4.94
N GLY A 332 7.98 17.57 5.91
CA GLY A 332 6.53 17.47 5.76
C GLY A 332 6.06 16.03 5.51
N ILE A 333 6.68 15.07 6.23
CA ILE A 333 6.24 13.66 6.24
C ILE A 333 4.80 13.60 6.74
N LYS A 334 3.94 12.95 5.98
CA LYS A 334 2.49 12.93 6.18
C LYS A 334 2.03 11.65 6.90
N PRO A 335 0.80 11.62 7.40
CA PRO A 335 0.15 10.39 7.79
C PRO A 335 0.13 9.38 6.65
N PRO A 336 0.16 8.08 6.93
CA PRO A 336 -0.06 7.03 5.93
C PRO A 336 -1.32 7.28 5.12
N LYS A 337 -1.26 7.06 3.80
CA LYS A 337 -2.41 7.28 2.91
C LYS A 337 -3.55 6.33 3.22
N TYR A 338 -3.21 5.08 3.54
CA TYR A 338 -4.16 4.04 3.91
C TYR A 338 -3.69 3.28 5.14
N LEU A 339 -4.64 2.87 5.97
CA LEU A 339 -4.42 1.90 7.04
C LEU A 339 -5.20 0.64 6.75
N LEU A 340 -4.56 -0.52 6.93
CA LEU A 340 -5.20 -1.80 7.11
C LEU A 340 -5.46 -1.98 8.61
N PHE A 341 -6.67 -2.39 8.97
CA PHE A 341 -7.08 -2.77 10.31
C PHE A 341 -7.45 -4.25 10.25
N VAL A 342 -6.57 -5.11 10.70
CA VAL A 342 -6.65 -6.56 10.54
C VAL A 342 -6.54 -7.23 11.90
N LYS A 343 -7.24 -8.34 12.11
CA LYS A 343 -7.12 -9.13 13.33
C LYS A 343 -5.65 -9.51 13.58
N GLU A 344 -5.21 -9.40 14.84
CA GLU A 344 -3.80 -9.62 15.23
C GLU A 344 -3.29 -10.98 14.73
N ASP A 345 -4.08 -12.04 14.92
CA ASP A 345 -3.76 -13.43 14.53
C ASP A 345 -3.78 -13.67 13.00
N LYS A 346 -4.24 -12.70 12.21
CA LYS A 346 -4.38 -12.79 10.75
C LYS A 346 -3.40 -11.92 9.96
N LEU A 347 -2.59 -11.10 10.61
CA LEU A 347 -1.70 -10.15 9.95
C LEU A 347 -0.69 -10.82 9.01
N ASP A 348 0.02 -11.83 9.50
CA ASP A 348 1.03 -12.53 8.68
C ASP A 348 0.38 -13.27 7.51
N GLU A 349 -0.69 -14.02 7.77
CA GLU A 349 -1.48 -14.73 6.76
C GLU A 349 -2.01 -13.78 5.69
N PHE A 350 -2.48 -12.58 6.08
CA PHE A 350 -3.01 -11.58 5.17
C PHE A 350 -2.00 -11.19 4.09
N PHE A 351 -0.77 -10.89 4.48
CA PHE A 351 0.26 -10.47 3.54
C PHE A 351 0.93 -11.64 2.80
N GLU A 352 1.15 -12.77 3.46
CA GLU A 352 1.78 -13.96 2.84
C GLU A 352 0.90 -14.57 1.75
N GLU A 353 -0.41 -14.63 1.99
CA GLU A 353 -1.38 -15.12 1.01
C GLU A 353 -1.89 -14.04 0.04
N LYS A 354 -1.39 -12.80 0.17
CA LYS A 354 -1.77 -11.66 -0.68
C LYS A 354 -3.29 -11.40 -0.69
N LYS A 355 -3.90 -11.45 0.50
CA LYS A 355 -5.33 -11.19 0.66
C LYS A 355 -5.69 -9.75 0.38
N ILE A 356 -6.95 -9.52 0.05
CA ILE A 356 -7.61 -8.22 0.12
C ILE A 356 -8.54 -8.20 1.34
N ASN A 357 -9.00 -7.02 1.74
CA ASN A 357 -9.93 -6.91 2.87
C ASN A 357 -11.22 -7.71 2.60
N ASP A 358 -11.74 -8.35 3.64
CA ASP A 358 -12.94 -9.19 3.60
C ASP A 358 -14.14 -8.59 4.37
N ASP A 359 -13.92 -7.43 5.04
CA ASP A 359 -14.87 -6.73 5.92
C ASP A 359 -15.39 -7.62 7.08
N LEU A 360 -14.58 -8.62 7.45
CA LEU A 360 -14.82 -9.55 8.52
C LEU A 360 -13.62 -9.66 9.47
N THR A 361 -12.47 -10.01 8.94
CA THR A 361 -11.20 -10.10 9.69
C THR A 361 -10.24 -8.95 9.37
N SER A 362 -10.54 -8.21 8.31
CA SER A 362 -9.69 -7.15 7.79
C SER A 362 -10.52 -6.04 7.14
N PHE A 363 -10.13 -4.79 7.43
CA PHE A 363 -10.76 -3.56 6.96
C PHE A 363 -9.67 -2.61 6.50
N TYR A 364 -9.99 -1.65 5.65
CA TYR A 364 -9.07 -0.56 5.37
C TYR A 364 -9.77 0.79 5.42
N ALA A 365 -8.99 1.83 5.67
CA ALA A 365 -9.46 3.21 5.64
C ALA A 365 -8.44 4.11 4.96
N ALA A 366 -8.92 5.04 4.15
CA ALA A 366 -8.11 6.13 3.64
C ALA A 366 -8.01 7.25 4.68
N TYR A 367 -6.86 7.91 4.72
CA TYR A 367 -6.70 9.13 5.52
C TYR A 367 -7.61 10.24 4.97
N SER A 368 -8.45 10.78 5.84
CA SER A 368 -9.30 11.94 5.53
C SER A 368 -8.63 13.23 5.97
N SER A 369 -8.21 14.05 5.00
CA SER A 369 -7.63 15.37 5.30
C SER A 369 -8.65 16.38 5.82
N THR A 370 -9.94 16.12 5.65
CA THR A 370 -11.03 17.00 6.12
C THR A 370 -11.32 16.78 7.61
N SER A 371 -11.38 15.51 8.04
CA SER A 371 -11.64 15.17 9.46
C SER A 371 -10.38 14.89 10.25
N HIS A 372 -9.20 14.83 9.59
CA HIS A 372 -7.94 14.40 10.19
C HIS A 372 -8.09 13.07 10.94
N SER A 373 -8.65 12.07 10.25
CA SER A 373 -8.97 10.76 10.84
C SER A 373 -8.93 9.65 9.82
N TYR A 374 -8.90 8.40 10.32
CA TYR A 374 -9.21 7.18 9.56
C TYR A 374 -10.59 6.69 9.99
N ILE A 375 -11.41 6.29 9.01
CA ILE A 375 -12.79 5.91 9.23
C ILE A 375 -13.03 4.50 8.68
N PHE A 376 -13.38 3.58 9.58
CA PHE A 376 -13.74 2.19 9.26
C PHE A 376 -15.26 2.05 9.42
N SER A 377 -16.00 1.99 8.33
CA SER A 377 -17.48 2.00 8.34
C SER A 377 -18.11 0.62 8.23
N GLU A 378 -17.35 -0.40 7.78
CA GLU A 378 -17.90 -1.71 7.42
C GLU A 378 -17.72 -2.80 8.49
N MET A 379 -17.54 -2.41 9.77
CA MET A 379 -17.29 -3.37 10.87
C MET A 379 -18.56 -4.12 11.35
N ARG A 380 -19.73 -3.79 10.81
CA ARG A 380 -21.00 -4.44 11.18
C ARG A 380 -20.95 -5.96 10.99
N ARG A 381 -20.37 -6.40 9.89
CA ARG A 381 -20.29 -7.81 9.52
C ARG A 381 -19.46 -8.62 10.51
N TYR A 382 -18.36 -8.08 10.99
CA TYR A 382 -17.54 -8.66 12.04
C TYR A 382 -18.34 -8.84 13.36
N ILE A 383 -19.12 -7.84 13.77
CA ILE A 383 -19.92 -7.93 15.00
C ILE A 383 -20.98 -9.03 14.86
N LEU A 384 -21.64 -9.14 13.71
CA LEU A 384 -22.64 -10.19 13.46
C LEU A 384 -22.00 -11.60 13.43
N ASP A 385 -20.81 -11.72 12.83
CA ASP A 385 -20.06 -12.98 12.84
C ASP A 385 -19.71 -13.46 14.27
N LEU A 386 -19.47 -12.55 15.20
CA LEU A 386 -19.26 -12.94 16.61
C LEU A 386 -20.52 -13.55 17.21
N PHE A 387 -21.71 -13.05 16.89
CA PHE A 387 -22.97 -13.64 17.33
C PHE A 387 -23.12 -15.07 16.80
N ASP A 388 -22.84 -15.29 15.51
CA ASP A 388 -22.94 -16.60 14.87
C ASP A 388 -21.90 -17.59 15.41
N ARG A 389 -20.61 -17.20 15.42
CA ARG A 389 -19.48 -18.08 15.82
C ARG A 389 -19.56 -18.55 17.28
N TYR A 390 -20.07 -17.70 18.15
CA TYR A 390 -20.22 -18.02 19.56
C TYR A 390 -21.64 -18.50 19.94
N ASN A 391 -22.53 -18.68 18.95
CA ASN A 391 -23.91 -19.11 19.12
C ASN A 391 -24.66 -18.28 20.17
N ILE A 392 -24.45 -16.94 20.16
CA ILE A 392 -25.02 -16.05 21.17
C ILE A 392 -26.56 -16.02 21.02
N GLU A 393 -27.09 -16.04 19.80
CA GLU A 393 -28.52 -16.03 19.52
C GLU A 393 -29.24 -17.34 19.92
N ASP A 394 -28.54 -18.45 20.01
CA ASP A 394 -29.09 -19.74 20.41
C ASP A 394 -29.27 -19.90 21.95
N ALA A 395 -28.83 -18.92 22.71
CA ALA A 395 -28.95 -18.96 24.17
C ALA A 395 -30.41 -18.84 24.63
N ASN A 396 -30.78 -19.60 25.68
CA ASN A 396 -32.14 -19.64 26.17
C ASN A 396 -32.55 -18.44 27.04
N SER A 397 -31.62 -17.54 27.39
CA SER A 397 -31.87 -16.36 28.20
C SER A 397 -30.81 -15.28 28.04
N MET A 398 -31.16 -14.03 28.35
CA MET A 398 -30.20 -12.91 28.35
C MET A 398 -29.02 -13.15 29.29
N ASP A 399 -29.20 -13.80 30.44
CA ASP A 399 -28.12 -14.11 31.35
C ASP A 399 -27.17 -15.16 30.77
N GLU A 400 -27.67 -16.07 29.96
CA GLU A 400 -26.86 -17.02 29.23
C GLU A 400 -26.10 -16.34 28.10
N MET A 401 -26.72 -15.47 27.30
CA MET A 401 -26.07 -14.64 26.29
C MET A 401 -24.91 -13.84 26.89
N ARG A 402 -25.15 -13.14 28.00
CA ARG A 402 -24.10 -12.37 28.68
C ARG A 402 -22.94 -13.24 29.17
N ARG A 403 -23.22 -14.46 29.69
CA ARG A 403 -22.16 -15.42 30.08
C ARG A 403 -21.36 -15.91 28.89
N ILE A 404 -21.98 -16.16 27.76
CA ILE A 404 -21.28 -16.53 26.52
C ILE A 404 -20.36 -15.37 26.11
N ILE A 405 -20.87 -14.15 26.07
CA ILE A 405 -20.10 -12.95 25.73
C ILE A 405 -18.90 -12.75 26.68
N ASP A 406 -19.10 -12.95 27.99
CA ASP A 406 -18.00 -12.81 28.98
C ASP A 406 -16.88 -13.81 28.76
N ASN A 407 -17.19 -14.99 28.21
CA ASN A 407 -16.23 -16.05 27.91
C ASN A 407 -15.53 -15.90 26.55
N ILE A 408 -15.91 -14.94 25.71
CA ILE A 408 -15.20 -14.68 24.44
C ILE A 408 -13.75 -14.25 24.76
N PRO A 409 -12.73 -14.85 24.13
CA PRO A 409 -11.34 -14.47 24.34
C PRO A 409 -11.08 -13.01 23.96
N GLU A 410 -10.24 -12.31 24.71
CA GLU A 410 -9.90 -10.89 24.44
C GLU A 410 -9.14 -10.72 23.11
N GLU A 411 -8.45 -11.79 22.65
CA GLU A 411 -7.76 -11.82 21.35
C GLU A 411 -8.72 -11.59 20.17
N GLU A 412 -10.00 -11.96 20.33
CA GLU A 412 -11.01 -11.71 19.32
C GLU A 412 -11.19 -10.22 19.01
N PHE A 413 -10.88 -9.35 19.95
CA PHE A 413 -11.09 -7.91 19.86
C PHE A 413 -9.80 -7.13 19.59
N ARG A 414 -8.67 -7.83 19.37
CA ARG A 414 -7.40 -7.19 19.04
C ARG A 414 -7.19 -7.12 17.53
N PHE A 415 -6.80 -5.94 17.10
CA PHE A 415 -6.49 -5.62 15.73
C PHE A 415 -5.13 -4.94 15.63
N ILE A 416 -4.48 -5.12 14.49
CA ILE A 416 -3.31 -4.35 14.11
C ILE A 416 -3.73 -3.31 13.07
N ALA A 417 -3.44 -2.05 13.36
CA ALA A 417 -3.49 -0.98 12.38
C ALA A 417 -2.09 -0.81 11.78
N THR A 418 -1.95 -1.07 10.49
CA THR A 418 -0.66 -1.01 9.79
C THR A 418 -0.78 -0.16 8.51
N PRO A 419 0.22 0.69 8.22
CA PRO A 419 0.29 1.43 6.96
C PRO A 419 0.39 0.51 5.74
N VAL A 420 -0.46 0.77 4.73
CA VAL A 420 -0.50 -0.05 3.52
C VAL A 420 -0.59 0.80 2.25
N ASN A 421 -0.15 0.20 1.14
CA ASN A 421 -0.46 0.64 -0.21
C ASN A 421 -1.62 -0.18 -0.76
N ILE A 422 -2.54 0.49 -1.46
CA ILE A 422 -3.72 -0.14 -2.07
C ILE A 422 -3.66 0.11 -3.57
N GLU A 423 -3.68 -0.96 -4.34
CA GLU A 423 -3.85 -0.94 -5.79
C GLU A 423 -5.33 -1.19 -6.10
N THR A 424 -5.87 -0.42 -7.04
CA THR A 424 -7.27 -0.52 -7.46
C THR A 424 -7.37 -0.59 -8.96
N GLU A 425 -8.37 -1.30 -9.45
CA GLU A 425 -8.77 -1.32 -10.85
C GLU A 425 -10.16 -0.73 -11.00
N THR A 426 -10.33 0.16 -11.98
CA THR A 426 -11.63 0.76 -12.27
C THR A 426 -12.20 0.16 -13.54
N ASP A 427 -13.35 -0.48 -13.43
CA ASP A 427 -14.12 -0.91 -14.59
C ASP A 427 -14.68 0.32 -15.32
N ASN A 428 -14.16 0.59 -16.51
CA ASN A 428 -14.55 1.76 -17.29
C ASN A 428 -16.00 1.70 -17.79
N TYR A 429 -16.62 0.52 -17.81
CA TYR A 429 -18.00 0.35 -18.28
C TYR A 429 -19.02 0.61 -17.17
N TYR A 430 -18.76 0.11 -15.96
CA TYR A 430 -19.64 0.26 -14.80
C TYR A 430 -19.21 1.39 -13.84
N GLY A 431 -18.01 1.96 -14.01
CA GLY A 431 -17.45 2.97 -13.11
C GLY A 431 -17.15 2.47 -11.70
N THR A 432 -17.13 1.16 -11.49
CA THR A 432 -16.82 0.55 -10.20
C THR A 432 -15.33 0.42 -10.00
N THR A 433 -14.84 0.84 -8.83
CA THR A 433 -13.43 0.68 -8.44
C THR A 433 -13.31 -0.48 -7.45
N THR A 434 -12.46 -1.45 -7.77
CA THR A 434 -12.25 -2.64 -6.96
C THR A 434 -10.80 -2.66 -6.46
N VAL A 435 -10.60 -3.02 -5.20
CA VAL A 435 -9.27 -3.27 -4.64
C VAL A 435 -8.73 -4.56 -5.23
N THR A 436 -7.55 -4.50 -5.84
CA THR A 436 -6.91 -5.67 -6.46
C THR A 436 -5.73 -6.18 -5.64
N ARG A 437 -5.12 -5.30 -4.82
CA ARG A 437 -3.97 -5.66 -4.01
C ARG A 437 -3.79 -4.72 -2.82
N ILE A 438 -3.39 -5.31 -1.69
CA ILE A 438 -2.98 -4.58 -0.48
C ILE A 438 -1.58 -5.07 -0.09
N THR A 439 -0.63 -4.14 0.08
CA THR A 439 0.75 -4.44 0.46
C THR A 439 1.21 -3.51 1.58
N PRO A 440 2.19 -3.91 2.41
CA PRO A 440 2.78 -2.99 3.38
C PRO A 440 3.26 -1.71 2.70
N ASP A 441 3.09 -0.55 3.35
CA ASP A 441 3.62 0.72 2.84
C ASP A 441 5.13 0.81 3.08
N ILE A 442 5.87 0.46 2.03
CA ILE A 442 7.34 0.51 2.03
C ILE A 442 7.88 1.48 0.98
N THR A 443 7.01 2.21 0.30
CA THR A 443 7.37 3.04 -0.86
C THR A 443 7.64 4.50 -0.52
N ALA A 444 7.19 4.95 0.66
CA ALA A 444 7.37 6.32 1.12
C ALA A 444 7.42 6.41 2.65
N PRO A 445 8.17 7.38 3.23
CA PRO A 445 8.11 7.64 4.66
C PRO A 445 6.77 8.22 5.07
N SER A 446 6.21 7.71 6.18
CA SER A 446 5.01 8.27 6.80
C SER A 446 5.07 8.15 8.32
N ILE A 447 4.43 9.09 9.03
CA ILE A 447 4.35 9.09 10.49
C ILE A 447 3.11 9.83 10.97
N VAL A 448 2.48 9.32 12.03
CA VAL A 448 1.33 9.96 12.65
C VAL A 448 1.11 9.43 14.07
N LYS A 449 0.55 10.25 14.95
CA LYS A 449 0.07 9.84 16.27
C LYS A 449 -1.45 9.60 16.20
N LEU A 450 -1.91 8.44 16.62
CA LEU A 450 -3.34 8.13 16.77
C LEU A 450 -3.86 8.69 18.09
N ASP A 451 -4.96 9.43 18.06
CA ASP A 451 -5.62 9.98 19.26
C ASP A 451 -6.75 9.05 19.71
N LEU A 452 -6.37 7.93 20.35
CA LEU A 452 -7.34 6.92 20.80
C LEU A 452 -8.31 7.47 21.87
N ASN A 453 -7.92 8.50 22.62
CA ASN A 453 -8.79 9.12 23.61
C ASN A 453 -9.96 9.89 22.96
N LYS A 454 -9.80 10.29 21.70
CA LYS A 454 -10.85 10.94 20.91
C LYS A 454 -11.46 10.01 19.86
N ALA A 455 -10.98 8.76 19.79
CA ALA A 455 -11.56 7.79 18.88
C ALA A 455 -13.04 7.55 19.21
N LYS A 456 -13.86 7.37 18.17
CA LYS A 456 -15.30 7.17 18.30
C LYS A 456 -15.67 5.84 17.66
N LEU A 457 -15.98 4.86 18.49
CA LEU A 457 -16.66 3.66 18.04
C LEU A 457 -18.15 3.86 18.28
N ARG A 458 -18.94 3.87 17.21
CA ARG A 458 -20.39 4.07 17.26
C ARG A 458 -21.11 2.88 16.69
N ILE A 459 -22.13 2.42 17.41
CA ILE A 459 -23.12 1.49 16.89
C ILE A 459 -24.44 2.22 16.65
N THR A 460 -25.13 1.84 15.58
CA THR A 460 -26.48 2.30 15.28
C THR A 460 -27.39 1.08 15.25
N LEU A 461 -28.37 1.05 16.14
CA LEU A 461 -29.36 0.01 16.26
C LEU A 461 -30.73 0.56 15.88
N SER A 462 -31.59 -0.27 15.32
CA SER A 462 -33.00 0.02 15.17
C SER A 462 -33.83 -1.11 15.75
N ARG A 463 -35.00 -0.78 16.29
CA ARG A 463 -35.95 -1.77 16.75
C ARG A 463 -37.36 -1.40 16.35
N GLN A 464 -38.18 -2.42 16.11
CA GLN A 464 -39.55 -2.31 15.74
C GLN A 464 -40.37 -3.21 16.62
N ARG A 465 -41.44 -2.68 17.24
CA ARG A 465 -42.41 -3.53 17.96
C ARG A 465 -43.28 -4.29 16.95
N VAL A 466 -43.39 -5.55 17.15
CA VAL A 466 -44.34 -6.38 16.39
C VAL A 466 -45.68 -6.32 17.14
N LEU A 467 -46.66 -5.70 16.49
CA LEU A 467 -48.04 -5.69 17.00
C LEU A 467 -48.71 -6.98 16.45
N PHE A 468 -49.00 -7.93 17.32
CA PHE A 468 -49.80 -9.12 17.01
C PHE A 468 -51.29 -8.81 17.19
#